data_722c897a3891b9656882cc65ce9a7787
#
_entry.id   722c897a3891b9656882cc65ce9a7787
#
_cell.length_a   1.000
_cell.length_b   1.000
_cell.length_c   1.000
_cell.angle_alpha   90.00
_cell.angle_beta   90.00
_cell.angle_gamma   90.00
#
_symmetry.space_group_name_H-M   'P 1'
#
loop_
_entity.id
_entity.type
_entity.pdbx_description
1 polymer ?
#
loop_
_entity_poly.entity_id
_entity_poly.type
_entity_poly.pdbx_seq_one_letter_code
_entity_poly.pdbx_strand_id
1 'polypeptide(L)'
;MSEIPADVRKLVDQLADPAERDQALAAIDGLGPAALPAMREGLRDGRWEVRRWCAYYFDRHADTASLHLLIPLLRDPKSKVRLFAVHSISCEHCKGAENPGDVVPLLIERIEDDDSIRVRRMAVASLAYGTPDRRAVAVFQGLLRTESDRKLRLHASIGLHRCREAGLTTLG
;
A
#
# COMPACT_ATOMS: atom_id res chain seq x y z
N MET A 1 15.51 -3.25 -22.76
CA MET A 1 15.06 -2.25 -21.76
C MET A 1 15.10 -0.90 -22.47
N SER A 2 13.97 -0.23 -22.67
CA SER A 2 13.99 1.13 -23.25
C SER A 2 14.62 2.09 -22.25
N GLU A 3 15.44 2.99 -22.75
CA GLU A 3 16.10 4.01 -21.92
C GLU A 3 15.04 4.98 -21.38
N ILE A 4 15.12 5.30 -20.08
CA ILE A 4 14.22 6.28 -19.46
C ILE A 4 14.66 7.66 -19.91
N PRO A 5 13.77 8.48 -20.52
CA PRO A 5 14.09 9.83 -20.92
C PRO A 5 14.59 10.69 -19.75
N ALA A 6 15.55 11.59 -20.03
CA ALA A 6 16.19 12.41 -19.00
C ALA A 6 15.21 13.37 -18.29
N ASP A 7 14.20 13.87 -19.02
CA ASP A 7 13.14 14.71 -18.48
C ASP A 7 12.26 13.96 -17.48
N VAL A 8 11.94 12.67 -17.72
CA VAL A 8 11.18 11.84 -16.80
C VAL A 8 11.99 11.53 -15.52
N ARG A 9 13.29 11.26 -15.65
CA ARG A 9 14.18 11.10 -14.48
C ARG A 9 14.21 12.36 -13.61
N LYS A 10 14.30 13.55 -14.25
CA LYS A 10 14.26 14.82 -13.53
C LYS A 10 12.97 14.99 -12.74
N LEU A 11 11.82 14.63 -13.30
CA LEU A 11 10.54 14.67 -12.57
C LEU A 11 10.56 13.75 -11.35
N VAL A 12 11.13 12.55 -11.46
CA VAL A 12 11.28 11.63 -10.31
C VAL A 12 12.20 12.22 -9.25
N ASP A 13 13.30 12.89 -9.63
CA ASP A 13 14.19 13.57 -8.69
C ASP A 13 13.50 14.70 -7.92
N GLN A 14 12.62 15.43 -8.59
CA GLN A 14 11.83 16.52 -7.99
C GLN A 14 10.82 16.03 -6.93
N LEU A 15 10.49 14.73 -6.89
CA LEU A 15 9.64 14.16 -5.85
C LEU A 15 10.24 14.29 -4.43
N ALA A 16 11.55 14.49 -4.33
CA ALA A 16 12.22 14.71 -3.04
C ALA A 16 11.99 16.14 -2.51
N ASP A 17 11.75 17.10 -3.38
CA ASP A 17 11.57 18.51 -2.99
C ASP A 17 10.08 18.84 -2.74
N PRO A 18 9.70 19.24 -1.53
CA PRO A 18 8.32 19.64 -1.24
C PRO A 18 7.79 20.79 -2.10
N ALA A 19 8.64 21.67 -2.62
CA ALA A 19 8.24 22.81 -3.43
C ALA A 19 7.91 22.41 -4.89
N GLU A 20 8.60 21.40 -5.42
CA GLU A 20 8.45 20.96 -6.82
C GLU A 20 7.56 19.72 -6.97
N ARG A 21 7.41 18.94 -5.91
CA ARG A 21 6.80 17.62 -5.91
C ARG A 21 5.41 17.55 -6.52
N ASP A 22 4.52 18.46 -6.14
CA ASP A 22 3.12 18.38 -6.56
C ASP A 22 3.00 18.66 -8.08
N GLN A 23 3.84 19.54 -8.62
CA GLN A 23 3.95 19.78 -10.05
C GLN A 23 4.58 18.58 -10.76
N ALA A 24 5.62 17.99 -10.19
CA ALA A 24 6.26 16.79 -10.73
C ALA A 24 5.29 15.60 -10.78
N LEU A 25 4.51 15.37 -9.71
CA LEU A 25 3.48 14.31 -9.69
C LEU A 25 2.43 14.53 -10.77
N ALA A 26 1.93 15.74 -10.94
CA ALA A 26 0.96 16.05 -11.98
C ALA A 26 1.52 15.81 -13.38
N ALA A 27 2.79 16.18 -13.63
CA ALA A 27 3.46 15.93 -14.90
C ALA A 27 3.66 14.42 -15.14
N ILE A 28 4.08 13.66 -14.12
CA ILE A 28 4.23 12.20 -14.17
C ILE A 28 2.89 11.52 -14.47
N ASP A 29 1.81 11.93 -13.79
CA ASP A 29 0.46 11.41 -14.05
C ASP A 29 0.03 11.68 -15.51
N GLY A 30 0.37 12.85 -16.07
CA GLY A 30 0.11 13.21 -17.47
C GLY A 30 0.86 12.35 -18.49
N LEU A 31 1.99 11.75 -18.11
CA LEU A 31 2.75 10.83 -18.97
C LEU A 31 2.11 9.44 -19.07
N GLY A 32 1.21 9.09 -18.13
CA GLY A 32 0.55 7.79 -18.10
C GLY A 32 1.54 6.63 -18.09
N PRO A 33 1.32 5.56 -18.89
CA PRO A 33 2.20 4.38 -18.89
C PRO A 33 3.68 4.65 -19.21
N ALA A 34 4.00 5.75 -19.89
CA ALA A 34 5.38 6.11 -20.22
C ALA A 34 6.22 6.41 -18.97
N ALA A 35 5.61 6.81 -17.86
CA ALA A 35 6.29 7.05 -16.59
C ALA A 35 6.63 5.76 -15.81
N LEU A 36 5.97 4.63 -16.09
CA LEU A 36 6.11 3.39 -15.31
C LEU A 36 7.58 2.94 -15.14
N PRO A 37 8.45 2.92 -16.15
CA PRO A 37 9.84 2.50 -15.96
C PRO A 37 10.58 3.37 -14.94
N ALA A 38 10.43 4.70 -15.03
CA ALA A 38 11.07 5.64 -14.11
C ALA A 38 10.52 5.51 -12.68
N MET A 39 9.20 5.36 -12.53
CA MET A 39 8.56 5.18 -11.23
C MET A 39 8.96 3.86 -10.56
N ARG A 40 9.17 2.77 -11.33
CA ARG A 40 9.72 1.51 -10.82
C ARG A 40 11.17 1.66 -10.35
N GLU A 41 12.01 2.40 -11.09
CA GLU A 41 13.37 2.72 -10.67
C GLU A 41 13.37 3.52 -9.36
N GLY A 42 12.50 4.52 -9.26
CA GLY A 42 12.34 5.36 -8.08
C GLY A 42 11.89 4.61 -6.81
N LEU A 43 11.27 3.43 -6.91
CA LEU A 43 10.98 2.59 -5.73
C LEU A 43 12.26 2.08 -5.04
N ARG A 44 13.42 2.16 -5.71
CA ARG A 44 14.75 1.75 -5.19
C ARG A 44 15.67 2.93 -4.90
N ASP A 45 15.19 4.17 -5.03
CA ASP A 45 15.99 5.38 -4.79
C ASP A 45 16.54 5.43 -3.36
N GLY A 46 17.72 5.97 -3.17
CA GLY A 46 18.33 6.16 -1.84
C GLY A 46 17.52 7.10 -0.93
N ARG A 47 16.82 8.07 -1.52
CA ARG A 47 16.00 9.06 -0.81
C ARG A 47 14.63 8.46 -0.50
N TRP A 48 14.24 8.45 0.74
CA TRP A 48 12.95 7.89 1.17
C TRP A 48 11.74 8.69 0.62
N GLU A 49 11.91 9.98 0.39
CA GLU A 49 10.88 10.84 -0.22
C GLU A 49 10.51 10.34 -1.61
N VAL A 50 11.52 10.03 -2.43
CA VAL A 50 11.31 9.50 -3.78
C VAL A 50 10.61 8.14 -3.71
N ARG A 51 11.13 7.20 -2.90
CA ARG A 51 10.51 5.87 -2.73
C ARG A 51 9.04 5.98 -2.30
N ARG A 52 8.76 6.90 -1.35
CA ARG A 52 7.39 7.14 -0.89
C ARG A 52 6.45 7.58 -2.00
N TRP A 53 6.86 8.55 -2.81
CA TRP A 53 5.99 9.12 -3.83
C TRP A 53 5.88 8.23 -5.06
N CYS A 54 6.91 7.45 -5.35
CA CYS A 54 6.81 6.38 -6.33
C CYS A 54 5.84 5.29 -5.86
N ALA A 55 5.88 4.88 -4.59
CA ALA A 55 4.88 3.96 -4.05
C ALA A 55 3.46 4.54 -4.14
N TYR A 56 3.27 5.82 -3.80
CA TYR A 56 1.98 6.51 -3.95
C TYR A 56 1.45 6.51 -5.40
N TYR A 57 2.32 6.68 -6.39
CA TYR A 57 1.94 6.62 -7.80
C TYR A 57 1.30 5.28 -8.14
N PHE A 58 1.86 4.16 -7.67
CA PHE A 58 1.34 2.82 -7.92
C PHE A 58 0.03 2.51 -7.20
N ASP A 59 -0.43 3.37 -6.34
CA ASP A 59 -1.76 3.27 -5.76
C ASP A 59 -2.88 3.41 -6.81
N ARG A 60 -2.66 4.26 -7.81
CA ARG A 60 -3.61 4.52 -8.91
C ARG A 60 -3.22 3.87 -10.24
N HIS A 61 -1.99 3.44 -10.37
CA HIS A 61 -1.45 2.83 -11.58
C HIS A 61 -1.13 1.36 -11.33
N ALA A 62 -2.21 0.53 -11.18
CA ALA A 62 -2.07 -0.90 -10.95
C ALA A 62 -1.21 -1.56 -12.02
N ASP A 63 -0.15 -2.21 -11.57
CA ASP A 63 0.81 -2.88 -12.45
C ASP A 63 1.38 -4.11 -11.75
N THR A 64 1.01 -5.27 -12.26
CA THR A 64 1.47 -6.57 -11.74
C THR A 64 3.00 -6.65 -11.68
N ALA A 65 3.68 -6.08 -12.68
CA ALA A 65 5.14 -6.08 -12.73
C ALA A 65 5.79 -5.22 -11.63
N SER A 66 5.05 -4.30 -11.02
CA SER A 66 5.56 -3.46 -9.92
C SER A 66 5.35 -4.07 -8.54
N LEU A 67 4.51 -5.10 -8.40
CA LEU A 67 4.21 -5.71 -7.12
C LEU A 67 5.47 -6.23 -6.41
N HIS A 68 6.36 -6.91 -7.14
CA HIS A 68 7.63 -7.42 -6.59
C HIS A 68 8.59 -6.31 -6.14
N LEU A 69 8.40 -5.07 -6.60
CA LEU A 69 9.15 -3.89 -6.17
C LEU A 69 8.51 -3.20 -4.96
N LEU A 70 7.19 -3.25 -4.84
CA LEU A 70 6.44 -2.67 -3.72
C LEU A 70 6.53 -3.53 -2.45
N ILE A 71 6.52 -4.87 -2.57
CA ILE A 71 6.59 -5.78 -1.43
C ILE A 71 7.81 -5.51 -0.53
N PRO A 72 9.05 -5.35 -1.03
CA PRO A 72 10.18 -5.01 -0.18
C PRO A 72 10.01 -3.71 0.61
N LEU A 73 9.26 -2.74 0.07
CA LEU A 73 9.00 -1.46 0.75
C LEU A 73 8.09 -1.59 1.99
N LEU A 74 7.43 -2.72 2.19
CA LEU A 74 6.73 -3.03 3.45
C LEU A 74 7.70 -3.12 4.64
N ARG A 75 8.99 -3.28 4.40
CA ARG A 75 10.07 -3.31 5.40
C ARG A 75 11.01 -2.11 5.29
N ASP A 76 10.61 -1.05 4.59
CA ASP A 76 11.40 0.18 4.49
C ASP A 76 11.66 0.79 5.87
N PRO A 77 12.86 1.30 6.15
CA PRO A 77 13.16 1.93 7.44
C PRO A 77 12.27 3.14 7.75
N LYS A 78 11.69 3.78 6.74
CA LYS A 78 10.77 4.91 6.92
C LYS A 78 9.31 4.47 6.92
N SER A 79 8.63 4.62 8.04
CA SER A 79 7.20 4.27 8.17
C SER A 79 6.30 4.97 7.14
N LYS A 80 6.66 6.15 6.66
CA LYS A 80 5.95 6.84 5.59
C LYS A 80 6.02 6.09 4.25
N VAL A 81 7.12 5.41 3.96
CA VAL A 81 7.26 4.55 2.77
C VAL A 81 6.44 3.28 2.97
N ARG A 82 6.58 2.61 4.13
CA ARG A 82 5.77 1.42 4.47
C ARG A 82 4.27 1.68 4.36
N LEU A 83 3.81 2.85 4.85
CA LEU A 83 2.41 3.24 4.79
C LEU A 83 1.87 3.25 3.35
N PHE A 84 2.61 3.88 2.42
CA PHE A 84 2.18 3.92 1.02
C PHE A 84 2.37 2.57 0.33
N ALA A 85 3.40 1.80 0.68
CA ALA A 85 3.55 0.45 0.17
C ALA A 85 2.36 -0.45 0.54
N VAL A 86 1.91 -0.42 1.81
CA VAL A 86 0.70 -1.14 2.26
C VAL A 86 -0.51 -0.73 1.44
N HIS A 87 -0.76 0.57 1.28
CA HIS A 87 -1.91 1.06 0.53
C HIS A 87 -1.82 0.63 -0.95
N SER A 88 -0.67 0.82 -1.57
CA SER A 88 -0.48 0.54 -3.00
C SER A 88 -0.57 -0.93 -3.37
N ILE A 89 -0.22 -1.86 -2.48
CA ILE A 89 -0.40 -3.29 -2.76
C ILE A 89 -1.84 -3.77 -2.51
N SER A 90 -2.63 -3.06 -1.71
CA SER A 90 -3.89 -3.58 -1.18
C SER A 90 -5.15 -2.81 -1.56
N CYS A 91 -5.07 -1.55 -1.97
CA CYS A 91 -6.26 -0.75 -2.25
C CYS A 91 -6.85 -1.06 -3.63
N GLU A 92 -7.82 -1.96 -3.68
CA GLU A 92 -8.58 -2.29 -4.90
C GLU A 92 -9.41 -1.10 -5.40
N HIS A 93 -9.95 -0.31 -4.47
CA HIS A 93 -10.76 0.86 -4.82
C HIS A 93 -9.95 1.92 -5.60
N CYS A 94 -8.73 2.23 -5.14
CA CYS A 94 -7.88 3.23 -5.81
C CYS A 94 -7.42 2.76 -7.20
N LYS A 95 -7.20 1.46 -7.35
CA LYS A 95 -6.79 0.86 -8.62
C LYS A 95 -7.96 0.65 -9.59
N GLY A 96 -9.18 0.55 -9.08
CA GLY A 96 -10.33 0.10 -9.87
C GLY A 96 -10.21 -1.35 -10.37
N ALA A 97 -9.37 -2.17 -9.73
CA ALA A 97 -9.09 -3.55 -10.11
C ALA A 97 -8.72 -4.37 -8.87
N GLU A 98 -8.90 -5.70 -8.96
CA GLU A 98 -8.44 -6.64 -7.94
C GLU A 98 -6.91 -6.58 -7.78
N ASN A 99 -6.43 -6.95 -6.59
CA ASN A 99 -5.00 -7.03 -6.34
C ASN A 99 -4.38 -8.15 -7.18
N PRO A 100 -3.23 -7.90 -7.82
CA PRO A 100 -2.62 -8.86 -8.74
C PRO A 100 -1.97 -10.07 -8.05
N GLY A 101 -2.04 -10.16 -6.71
CA GLY A 101 -1.44 -11.24 -5.93
C GLY A 101 -2.05 -11.36 -4.53
N ASP A 102 -1.69 -12.43 -3.82
CA ASP A 102 -2.13 -12.65 -2.45
C ASP A 102 -1.38 -11.72 -1.47
N VAL A 103 -2.03 -10.63 -1.11
CA VAL A 103 -1.46 -9.62 -0.19
C VAL A 103 -1.88 -9.83 1.26
N VAL A 104 -2.85 -10.71 1.55
CA VAL A 104 -3.41 -10.91 2.89
C VAL A 104 -2.34 -11.28 3.92
N PRO A 105 -1.43 -12.24 3.69
CA PRO A 105 -0.38 -12.56 4.66
C PRO A 105 0.55 -11.39 4.95
N LEU A 106 0.85 -10.56 3.93
CA LEU A 106 1.71 -9.39 4.07
C LEU A 106 1.05 -8.30 4.93
N LEU A 107 -0.26 -8.12 4.78
CA LEU A 107 -1.02 -7.18 5.60
C LEU A 107 -1.12 -7.66 7.06
N ILE A 108 -1.31 -8.96 7.29
CA ILE A 108 -1.32 -9.55 8.62
C ILE A 108 0.03 -9.30 9.32
N GLU A 109 1.15 -9.58 8.65
CA GLU A 109 2.49 -9.29 9.17
C GLU A 109 2.63 -7.81 9.58
N ARG A 110 2.14 -6.87 8.77
CA ARG A 110 2.21 -5.45 9.12
C ARG A 110 1.29 -5.05 10.27
N ILE A 111 0.18 -5.73 10.47
CA ILE A 111 -0.72 -5.52 11.62
C ILE A 111 -0.04 -5.95 12.92
N GLU A 112 0.63 -7.07 12.91
CA GLU A 112 1.24 -7.69 14.08
C GLU A 112 2.57 -7.04 14.47
N ASP A 113 3.44 -6.75 13.48
CA ASP A 113 4.85 -6.44 13.70
C ASP A 113 5.25 -4.98 13.43
N ASP A 114 4.42 -4.16 12.78
CA ASP A 114 4.85 -2.81 12.44
C ASP A 114 4.87 -1.89 13.68
N ASP A 115 6.01 -1.20 13.90
CA ASP A 115 6.19 -0.24 14.98
C ASP A 115 5.34 1.03 14.83
N SER A 116 4.89 1.32 13.59
CA SER A 116 4.08 2.50 13.30
C SER A 116 2.59 2.21 13.40
N ILE A 117 1.93 2.81 14.36
CA ILE A 117 0.46 2.73 14.50
C ILE A 117 -0.27 3.16 13.21
N ARG A 118 0.31 4.04 12.41
CA ARG A 118 -0.28 4.48 11.13
C ARG A 118 -0.23 3.38 10.08
N VAL A 119 0.87 2.63 10.03
CA VAL A 119 1.01 1.48 9.12
C VAL A 119 0.08 0.36 9.56
N ARG A 120 0.04 0.02 10.86
CA ARG A 120 -0.91 -0.97 11.41
C ARG A 120 -2.36 -0.61 11.07
N ARG A 121 -2.76 0.65 11.28
CA ARG A 121 -4.12 1.11 10.95
C ARG A 121 -4.43 0.98 9.45
N MET A 122 -3.47 1.29 8.58
CA MET A 122 -3.63 1.13 7.13
C MET A 122 -3.82 -0.35 6.77
N ALA A 123 -3.00 -1.24 7.31
CA ALA A 123 -3.09 -2.67 7.02
C ALA A 123 -4.42 -3.28 7.49
N VAL A 124 -4.90 -2.92 8.70
CA VAL A 124 -6.23 -3.37 9.18
C VAL A 124 -7.35 -2.82 8.31
N ALA A 125 -7.28 -1.53 7.93
CA ALA A 125 -8.27 -0.93 7.03
C ALA A 125 -8.28 -1.64 5.66
N SER A 126 -7.11 -1.92 5.11
CA SER A 126 -6.99 -2.65 3.84
C SER A 126 -7.66 -4.02 3.89
N LEU A 127 -7.43 -4.80 4.96
CA LEU A 127 -8.12 -6.09 5.14
C LEU A 127 -9.63 -5.91 5.38
N ALA A 128 -10.02 -4.86 6.10
CA ALA A 128 -11.42 -4.63 6.45
C ALA A 128 -12.28 -4.20 5.26
N TYR A 129 -11.72 -3.43 4.35
CA TYR A 129 -12.44 -2.87 3.19
C TYR A 129 -12.17 -3.60 1.87
N GLY A 130 -11.13 -4.42 1.81
CA GLY A 130 -10.84 -5.30 0.67
C GLY A 130 -11.80 -6.48 0.55
N THR A 131 -11.50 -7.41 -0.32
CA THR A 131 -12.25 -8.66 -0.45
C THR A 131 -12.15 -9.45 0.86
N PRO A 132 -13.29 -9.88 1.46
CA PRO A 132 -13.27 -10.65 2.71
C PRO A 132 -12.44 -11.93 2.58
N ASP A 133 -11.57 -12.18 3.56
CA ASP A 133 -10.70 -13.36 3.60
C ASP A 133 -10.78 -14.06 4.97
N ARG A 134 -10.90 -15.39 4.96
CA ARG A 134 -10.99 -16.19 6.19
C ARG A 134 -9.77 -16.02 7.11
N ARG A 135 -8.58 -15.81 6.55
CA ARG A 135 -7.33 -15.61 7.32
C ARG A 135 -7.36 -14.36 8.18
N ALA A 136 -8.11 -13.33 7.76
CA ALA A 136 -8.25 -12.08 8.51
C ALA A 136 -9.15 -12.21 9.76
N VAL A 137 -10.02 -13.23 9.82
CA VAL A 137 -11.00 -13.40 10.91
C VAL A 137 -10.33 -13.47 12.29
N ALA A 138 -9.30 -14.32 12.43
CA ALA A 138 -8.58 -14.48 13.70
C ALA A 138 -7.87 -13.17 14.11
N VAL A 139 -7.31 -12.45 13.16
CA VAL A 139 -6.65 -11.16 13.39
C VAL A 139 -7.65 -10.12 13.90
N PHE A 140 -8.80 -9.97 13.23
CA PHE A 140 -9.86 -9.06 13.68
C PHE A 140 -10.37 -9.40 15.08
N GLN A 141 -10.59 -10.68 15.38
CA GLN A 141 -11.00 -11.14 16.71
C GLN A 141 -9.93 -10.84 17.77
N GLY A 142 -8.65 -11.04 17.44
CA GLY A 142 -7.52 -10.70 18.31
C GLY A 142 -7.50 -9.22 18.66
N LEU A 143 -7.54 -8.35 17.63
CA LEU A 143 -7.57 -6.90 17.81
C LEU A 143 -8.75 -6.42 18.66
N LEU A 144 -9.93 -7.01 18.49
CA LEU A 144 -11.11 -6.65 19.31
C LEU A 144 -10.94 -7.01 20.78
N ARG A 145 -10.16 -8.06 21.10
CA ARG A 145 -9.91 -8.48 22.49
C ARG A 145 -8.81 -7.69 23.17
N THR A 146 -7.71 -7.39 22.46
CA THR A 146 -6.47 -6.94 23.10
C THR A 146 -6.03 -5.53 22.74
N GLU A 147 -6.52 -4.98 21.61
CA GLU A 147 -6.05 -3.68 21.13
C GLU A 147 -6.76 -2.52 21.84
N SER A 148 -6.01 -1.51 22.25
CA SER A 148 -6.54 -0.29 22.86
C SER A 148 -6.85 0.81 21.86
N ASP A 149 -6.19 0.81 20.70
CA ASP A 149 -6.38 1.82 19.67
C ASP A 149 -7.78 1.78 19.06
N ARG A 150 -8.51 2.88 19.22
CA ARG A 150 -9.91 2.97 18.78
C ARG A 150 -10.09 2.76 17.27
N LYS A 151 -9.15 3.22 16.45
CA LYS A 151 -9.25 3.06 14.98
C LYS A 151 -8.97 1.64 14.54
N LEU A 152 -7.98 0.97 15.14
CA LEU A 152 -7.72 -0.44 14.87
C LEU A 152 -8.95 -1.28 15.22
N ARG A 153 -9.53 -1.07 16.39
CA ARG A 153 -10.76 -1.77 16.82
C ARG A 153 -11.94 -1.51 15.88
N LEU A 154 -12.12 -0.26 15.45
CA LEU A 154 -13.20 0.10 14.51
C LEU A 154 -13.06 -0.68 13.20
N HIS A 155 -11.89 -0.64 12.57
CA HIS A 155 -11.66 -1.36 11.31
C HIS A 155 -11.77 -2.88 11.50
N ALA A 156 -11.26 -3.42 12.60
CA ALA A 156 -11.40 -4.84 12.90
C ALA A 156 -12.89 -5.26 13.05
N SER A 157 -13.71 -4.42 13.68
CA SER A 157 -15.16 -4.67 13.81
C SER A 157 -15.85 -4.70 12.44
N ILE A 158 -15.53 -3.73 11.57
CA ILE A 158 -16.06 -3.66 10.19
C ILE A 158 -15.62 -4.90 9.40
N GLY A 159 -14.34 -5.24 9.42
CA GLY A 159 -13.80 -6.39 8.69
C GLY A 159 -14.42 -7.71 9.16
N LEU A 160 -14.56 -7.90 10.48
CA LEU A 160 -15.20 -9.09 11.04
C LEU A 160 -16.68 -9.21 10.64
N HIS A 161 -17.40 -8.09 10.63
CA HIS A 161 -18.80 -8.05 10.17
C HIS A 161 -18.88 -8.49 8.70
N ARG A 162 -18.07 -7.92 7.81
CA ARG A 162 -18.04 -8.29 6.39
C ARG A 162 -17.65 -9.76 6.18
N CYS A 163 -16.72 -10.30 6.95
CA CYS A 163 -16.39 -11.73 6.90
C CYS A 163 -17.59 -12.62 7.32
N ARG A 164 -18.39 -12.18 8.28
CA ARG A 164 -19.62 -12.87 8.67
C ARG A 164 -20.65 -12.87 7.57
N GLU A 165 -20.91 -11.72 6.95
CA GLU A 165 -21.82 -11.61 5.81
C GLU A 165 -21.39 -12.48 4.63
N ALA A 166 -20.07 -12.63 4.43
CA ALA A 166 -19.51 -13.52 3.41
C ALA A 166 -19.49 -15.02 3.81
N GLY A 167 -20.01 -15.38 4.98
CA GLY A 167 -20.04 -16.78 5.46
C GLY A 167 -18.69 -17.35 5.87
N LEU A 168 -17.69 -16.51 6.13
CA LEU A 168 -16.30 -16.92 6.42
C LEU A 168 -16.03 -17.18 7.91
N THR A 169 -17.00 -16.90 8.78
CA THR A 169 -16.88 -17.03 10.23
C THR A 169 -17.59 -18.25 10.79
N THR A 170 -17.93 -19.26 9.98
CA THR A 170 -18.52 -20.49 10.48
C THR A 170 -17.62 -21.13 11.51
N LEU A 171 -18.20 -21.25 12.71
CA LEU A 171 -17.65 -21.92 13.87
C LEU A 171 -17.23 -23.34 13.50
N GLY A 172 -15.93 -23.64 13.63
CA GLY A 172 -15.50 -25.01 13.89
C GLY A 172 -15.61 -25.26 15.39
#